data_bc75b63b5fdb481196a7e25dbca0a8ba
#
_entry.id   bc75b63b5fdb481196a7e25dbca0a8ba
#
_cell.length_a   1.000
_cell.length_b   1.000
_cell.length_c   1.000
_cell.angle_alpha   90.00
_cell.angle_beta   90.00
_cell.angle_gamma   90.00
#
_symmetry.space_group_name_H-M   'P 1'
#
loop_
_entity.id
_entity.type
_entity.pdbx_description
1 polymer ?
#
loop_
_entity_poly.entity_id
_entity_poly.type
_entity_poly.pdbx_seq_one_letter_code
_entity_poly.pdbx_strand_id
1 'polypeptide(L)'
;MRTTSRKLPLTGLVALAATSTLLLAACTDASQTGTDGSASGSGDETSAAPSFDPSTIEVDDAAAALLPEDVASAGTLVVGSNTEYAPAEFIDADGKTPIGFDIDVIKAVGATLGLDVEVQSADFPAIIPALGTKYDAGISSFTITEERMQEANMIAFLNAGSAYAVASGNPDDIDPESLCGVTVAVQTGTVQDEDIAVQSQACTDAGEEKIDILQYDSQSDATTNVAGGKAQVLYADSPVIGYAVEQT
;
A
#
# COMPACT_ATOMS: atom_id res chain seq x y z
N MET A 1 10.98 -32.01 -52.59
CA MET A 1 12.06 -32.91 -53.05
C MET A 1 13.27 -32.76 -52.15
N ARG A 2 13.66 -33.89 -51.58
CA ARG A 2 14.87 -34.26 -50.81
C ARG A 2 14.99 -33.85 -49.35
N THR A 3 14.48 -34.76 -48.55
CA THR A 3 14.90 -35.20 -47.21
C THR A 3 16.39 -35.54 -47.15
N THR A 4 17.06 -35.14 -46.10
CA THR A 4 18.23 -35.89 -45.57
C THR A 4 18.22 -35.89 -44.06
N SER A 5 17.83 -37.03 -43.56
CA SER A 5 18.00 -37.55 -42.21
C SER A 5 19.50 -37.83 -41.94
N ARG A 6 20.03 -37.48 -40.77
CA ARG A 6 21.28 -38.08 -40.28
C ARG A 6 21.17 -38.47 -38.82
N LYS A 7 21.45 -39.74 -38.63
CA LYS A 7 21.35 -40.55 -37.41
C LYS A 7 22.49 -40.26 -36.40
N LEU A 8 22.16 -40.55 -35.13
CA LEU A 8 23.06 -40.69 -33.98
C LEU A 8 24.26 -41.64 -34.23
N PRO A 9 25.28 -41.59 -33.33
CA PRO A 9 25.43 -42.75 -32.50
C PRO A 9 25.56 -42.47 -30.98
N LEU A 10 25.05 -43.42 -30.27
CA LEU A 10 25.06 -43.77 -28.89
C LEU A 10 26.42 -44.42 -28.53
N THR A 11 27.06 -44.04 -27.45
CA THR A 11 28.01 -44.80 -26.59
C THR A 11 28.56 -43.79 -25.57
N GLY A 12 28.70 -44.03 -24.26
CA GLY A 12 28.76 -45.18 -23.46
C GLY A 12 28.77 -44.79 -21.97
N LEU A 13 28.32 -45.70 -21.17
CA LEU A 13 28.29 -45.75 -19.72
C LEU A 13 29.69 -45.63 -19.09
N VAL A 14 29.82 -44.86 -17.98
CA VAL A 14 30.64 -45.25 -16.84
C VAL A 14 30.03 -44.67 -15.56
N ALA A 15 29.60 -45.56 -14.69
CA ALA A 15 29.20 -45.29 -13.31
C ALA A 15 30.46 -45.24 -12.40
N LEU A 16 30.51 -44.24 -11.55
CA LEU A 16 31.41 -44.30 -10.38
C LEU A 16 30.65 -43.81 -9.16
N ALA A 17 30.31 -44.76 -8.31
CA ALA A 17 29.82 -44.55 -6.96
C ALA A 17 30.99 -44.15 -6.05
N ALA A 18 30.84 -43.08 -5.29
CA ALA A 18 31.69 -42.77 -4.17
C ALA A 18 30.80 -42.41 -2.97
N THR A 19 30.70 -43.37 -2.09
CA THR A 19 30.15 -43.30 -0.73
C THR A 19 31.09 -42.48 0.14
N SER A 20 30.60 -41.44 0.80
CA SER A 20 31.32 -40.76 1.89
C SER A 20 30.43 -40.72 3.11
N THR A 21 30.91 -41.43 4.12
CA THR A 21 30.35 -41.69 5.44
C THR A 21 30.27 -40.45 6.32
N LEU A 22 29.13 -40.31 6.99
CA LEU A 22 28.91 -39.38 8.11
C LEU A 22 29.81 -39.81 9.32
N LEU A 23 30.45 -38.83 9.92
CA LEU A 23 30.96 -38.91 11.28
C LEU A 23 30.13 -37.99 12.18
N LEU A 24 29.24 -38.58 12.97
CA LEU A 24 28.68 -37.96 14.17
C LEU A 24 29.78 -37.95 15.25
N ALA A 25 30.11 -36.77 15.72
CA ALA A 25 30.83 -36.60 16.97
C ALA A 25 29.84 -36.09 18.03
N ALA A 26 29.41 -37.00 18.88
CA ALA A 26 28.80 -36.69 20.16
C ALA A 26 29.91 -36.38 21.17
N CYS A 27 29.84 -35.27 21.87
CA CYS A 27 30.58 -35.05 23.11
C CYS A 27 29.59 -34.78 24.23
N THR A 28 29.58 -35.73 25.14
CA THR A 28 28.92 -35.72 26.43
C THR A 28 29.74 -34.94 27.46
N ASP A 29 29.04 -34.15 28.25
CA ASP A 29 29.14 -33.94 29.71
C ASP A 29 30.47 -33.61 30.38
N ALA A 30 30.51 -32.49 31.03
CA ALA A 30 31.13 -32.32 32.32
C ALA A 30 30.47 -31.21 33.12
N SER A 31 29.93 -31.60 34.23
CA SER A 31 29.23 -30.84 35.26
C SER A 31 30.08 -29.76 35.93
N GLN A 32 29.36 -28.76 36.38
CA GLN A 32 29.37 -28.10 37.70
C GLN A 32 29.94 -26.70 37.83
N THR A 33 29.05 -25.94 38.37
CA THR A 33 28.97 -24.92 39.42
C THR A 33 28.79 -23.48 38.97
N GLY A 34 27.56 -23.05 39.15
CA GLY A 34 27.08 -21.82 39.80
C GLY A 34 27.63 -20.47 39.35
N THR A 35 26.75 -19.70 38.76
CA THR A 35 26.33 -18.38 39.24
C THR A 35 25.33 -17.76 38.24
N ASP A 36 24.32 -17.11 38.79
CA ASP A 36 23.25 -16.41 38.08
C ASP A 36 23.70 -15.57 36.89
N GLY A 37 23.07 -15.82 35.75
CA GLY A 37 23.16 -14.99 34.57
C GLY A 37 21.98 -15.29 33.69
N SER A 38 20.91 -14.46 33.80
CA SER A 38 19.77 -14.45 32.88
C SER A 38 20.28 -14.43 31.43
N ALA A 39 20.18 -15.54 30.75
CA ALA A 39 20.23 -15.57 29.30
C ALA A 39 18.85 -15.14 28.79
N SER A 40 18.68 -13.85 28.45
CA SER A 40 17.64 -13.38 27.58
C SER A 40 17.74 -14.13 26.26
N GLY A 41 16.80 -15.03 26.03
CA GLY A 41 16.52 -15.51 24.69
C GLY A 41 16.07 -14.31 23.86
N SER A 42 16.85 -13.95 22.85
CA SER A 42 16.38 -13.10 21.76
C SER A 42 15.32 -13.91 21.02
N GLY A 43 14.06 -13.82 21.48
CA GLY A 43 12.94 -14.02 20.62
C GLY A 43 12.95 -12.86 19.63
N ASP A 44 12.93 -13.17 18.38
CA ASP A 44 12.60 -12.27 17.31
C ASP A 44 11.11 -11.91 17.51
N GLU A 45 10.86 -10.97 18.42
CA GLU A 45 9.56 -10.33 18.52
C GLU A 45 9.49 -9.39 17.33
N THR A 46 8.94 -9.88 16.23
CA THR A 46 8.33 -9.01 15.23
C THR A 46 7.33 -8.16 16.00
N SER A 47 7.73 -6.94 16.34
CA SER A 47 6.87 -5.97 17.00
C SER A 47 5.73 -5.66 16.02
N ALA A 48 4.66 -6.42 16.10
CA ALA A 48 3.41 -6.02 15.46
C ALA A 48 3.09 -4.63 16.00
N ALA A 49 2.90 -3.67 15.11
CA ALA A 49 2.42 -2.35 15.50
C ALA A 49 1.17 -2.55 16.38
N PRO A 50 1.00 -1.75 17.45
CA PRO A 50 -0.16 -1.89 18.32
C PRO A 50 -1.43 -1.80 17.46
N SER A 51 -2.21 -2.86 17.43
CA SER A 51 -3.48 -2.88 16.70
C SER A 51 -4.45 -1.93 17.39
N PHE A 52 -5.05 -1.04 16.62
CA PHE A 52 -6.13 -0.18 17.11
C PHE A 52 -7.36 -1.05 17.47
N ASP A 53 -7.89 -0.86 18.68
CA ASP A 53 -9.10 -1.54 19.13
C ASP A 53 -10.24 -0.51 19.34
N PRO A 54 -11.18 -0.42 18.39
CA PRO A 54 -12.29 0.52 18.48
C PRO A 54 -13.25 0.21 19.63
N SER A 55 -13.25 -1.01 20.18
CA SER A 55 -14.14 -1.40 21.29
C SER A 55 -13.83 -0.67 22.61
N THR A 56 -12.68 -0.01 22.68
CA THR A 56 -12.30 0.83 23.84
C THR A 56 -12.89 2.24 23.80
N ILE A 57 -13.53 2.62 22.68
CA ILE A 57 -14.16 3.93 22.51
C ILE A 57 -15.59 3.87 23.04
N GLU A 58 -15.93 4.79 23.92
CA GLU A 58 -17.30 4.95 24.41
C GLU A 58 -18.15 5.73 23.40
N VAL A 59 -19.43 5.35 23.28
CA VAL A 59 -20.40 6.07 22.44
C VAL A 59 -20.62 7.48 22.99
N ASP A 60 -20.55 8.46 22.12
CA ASP A 60 -20.99 9.82 22.41
C ASP A 60 -22.48 9.97 22.05
N ASP A 61 -23.35 9.88 23.05
CA ASP A 61 -24.81 9.97 22.86
C ASP A 61 -25.24 11.30 22.21
N ALA A 62 -24.49 12.39 22.44
CA ALA A 62 -24.80 13.68 21.84
C ALA A 62 -24.47 13.71 20.34
N ALA A 63 -23.37 13.10 19.96
CA ALA A 63 -23.01 12.93 18.56
C ALA A 63 -23.94 11.92 17.85
N ALA A 64 -24.20 10.78 18.50
CA ALA A 64 -25.10 9.75 17.98
C ALA A 64 -26.54 10.28 17.74
N ALA A 65 -27.02 11.18 18.59
CA ALA A 65 -28.34 11.82 18.42
C ALA A 65 -28.46 12.74 17.21
N LEU A 66 -27.35 13.08 16.54
CA LEU A 66 -27.32 13.91 15.33
C LEU A 66 -27.35 13.06 14.04
N LEU A 67 -27.28 11.74 14.16
CA LEU A 67 -27.32 10.86 12.99
C LEU A 67 -28.65 10.97 12.25
N PRO A 68 -28.64 10.91 10.90
CA PRO A 68 -29.84 10.69 10.12
C PRO A 68 -30.58 9.43 10.57
N GLU A 69 -31.92 9.46 10.58
CA GLU A 69 -32.74 8.37 11.13
C GLU A 69 -32.51 7.03 10.39
N ASP A 70 -32.25 7.07 9.10
CA ASP A 70 -31.96 5.91 8.26
C ASP A 70 -30.62 5.29 8.63
N VAL A 71 -29.57 6.09 8.85
CA VAL A 71 -28.23 5.62 9.31
C VAL A 71 -28.31 5.07 10.73
N ALA A 72 -28.96 5.81 11.65
CA ALA A 72 -29.13 5.37 13.04
C ALA A 72 -29.90 4.05 13.14
N SER A 73 -30.96 3.86 12.33
CA SER A 73 -31.77 2.65 12.34
C SER A 73 -31.09 1.46 11.64
N ALA A 74 -30.20 1.70 10.67
CA ALA A 74 -29.40 0.65 10.04
C ALA A 74 -28.39 0.05 11.03
N GLY A 75 -27.87 0.85 11.96
CA GLY A 75 -26.86 0.42 12.95
C GLY A 75 -25.50 0.13 12.33
N THR A 76 -25.32 0.40 11.02
CA THR A 76 -24.09 0.16 10.26
C THR A 76 -23.80 1.37 9.40
N LEU A 77 -22.56 1.81 9.41
CA LEU A 77 -22.00 2.81 8.52
C LEU A 77 -21.31 2.13 7.35
N VAL A 78 -21.88 2.24 6.15
CA VAL A 78 -21.29 1.67 4.92
C VAL A 78 -20.31 2.68 4.34
N VAL A 79 -19.05 2.27 4.21
CA VAL A 79 -17.93 3.14 3.88
C VAL A 79 -17.25 2.70 2.59
N GLY A 80 -17.14 3.62 1.60
CA GLY A 80 -16.32 3.40 0.41
C GLY A 80 -14.85 3.76 0.68
N SER A 81 -13.93 2.88 0.28
CA SER A 81 -12.48 3.07 0.42
C SER A 81 -11.74 2.35 -0.69
N ASN A 82 -10.64 2.91 -1.19
CA ASN A 82 -9.74 2.20 -2.11
C ASN A 82 -8.67 1.44 -1.31
N THR A 83 -8.90 0.16 -1.04
CA THR A 83 -8.08 -0.65 -0.14
C THR A 83 -6.78 -1.13 -0.78
N GLU A 84 -6.13 -0.30 -1.57
CA GLU A 84 -4.84 -0.55 -2.23
C GLU A 84 -3.86 0.62 -2.08
N TYR A 85 -4.02 1.40 -0.99
CA TYR A 85 -3.26 2.62 -0.71
C TYR A 85 -2.53 2.56 0.65
N ALA A 86 -1.67 1.54 0.82
CA ALA A 86 -0.92 1.34 2.06
C ALA A 86 0.02 2.53 2.38
N PRO A 87 0.16 2.93 3.65
CA PRO A 87 -0.37 2.31 4.87
C PRO A 87 -1.71 2.90 5.34
N ALA A 88 -2.37 3.73 4.53
CA ALA A 88 -3.62 4.39 4.89
C ALA A 88 -4.80 3.42 4.91
N GLU A 89 -5.04 2.70 3.82
CA GLU A 89 -6.06 1.69 3.67
C GLU A 89 -5.59 0.58 2.74
N PHE A 90 -5.54 -0.64 3.25
CA PHE A 90 -5.12 -1.80 2.47
C PHE A 90 -5.66 -3.09 3.06
N ILE A 91 -5.58 -4.17 2.31
CA ILE A 91 -6.03 -5.48 2.77
C ILE A 91 -4.91 -6.16 3.55
N ASP A 92 -5.23 -6.67 4.74
CA ASP A 92 -4.31 -7.44 5.58
C ASP A 92 -3.85 -8.73 4.90
N ALA A 93 -2.85 -9.38 5.44
CA ALA A 93 -2.28 -10.65 4.97
C ALA A 93 -3.30 -11.81 4.89
N ASP A 94 -4.47 -11.68 5.56
CA ASP A 94 -5.58 -12.63 5.44
C ASP A 94 -6.33 -12.55 4.10
N GLY A 95 -6.03 -11.52 3.29
CA GLY A 95 -6.64 -11.27 1.99
C GLY A 95 -8.09 -10.77 2.04
N LYS A 96 -8.56 -10.28 3.18
CA LYS A 96 -9.97 -9.88 3.38
C LYS A 96 -10.15 -8.66 4.26
N THR A 97 -9.40 -8.53 5.35
CA THR A 97 -9.63 -7.52 6.38
C THR A 97 -9.00 -6.19 5.98
N PRO A 98 -9.80 -5.13 5.82
CA PRO A 98 -9.25 -3.78 5.62
C PRO A 98 -8.56 -3.29 6.90
N ILE A 99 -7.34 -2.79 6.74
CA ILE A 99 -6.50 -2.23 7.80
C ILE A 99 -5.83 -0.94 7.31
N GLY A 100 -5.21 -0.21 8.22
CA GLY A 100 -4.51 1.03 7.95
C GLY A 100 -5.07 2.18 8.77
N PHE A 101 -4.39 3.34 8.75
CA PHE A 101 -4.77 4.44 9.63
C PHE A 101 -6.12 5.08 9.24
N ASP A 102 -6.50 5.11 7.97
CA ASP A 102 -7.82 5.56 7.52
C ASP A 102 -8.91 4.62 8.04
N ILE A 103 -8.64 3.32 7.99
CA ILE A 103 -9.56 2.30 8.50
C ILE A 103 -9.73 2.42 10.01
N ASP A 104 -8.65 2.70 10.73
CA ASP A 104 -8.69 2.92 12.18
C ASP A 104 -9.50 4.18 12.53
N VAL A 105 -9.32 5.27 11.78
CA VAL A 105 -10.08 6.51 11.94
C VAL A 105 -11.59 6.26 11.74
N ILE A 106 -11.99 5.60 10.65
CA ILE A 106 -13.42 5.40 10.39
C ILE A 106 -14.06 4.41 11.38
N LYS A 107 -13.32 3.41 11.84
CA LYS A 107 -13.76 2.53 12.93
C LYS A 107 -13.92 3.29 14.25
N ALA A 108 -13.03 4.25 14.55
CA ALA A 108 -13.16 5.12 15.70
C ALA A 108 -14.41 6.00 15.60
N VAL A 109 -14.68 6.56 14.44
CA VAL A 109 -15.89 7.34 14.17
C VAL A 109 -17.15 6.48 14.37
N GLY A 110 -17.19 5.28 13.79
CA GLY A 110 -18.29 4.34 13.96
C GLY A 110 -18.54 4.02 15.44
N ALA A 111 -17.48 3.66 16.18
CA ALA A 111 -17.58 3.36 17.62
C ALA A 111 -18.10 4.57 18.42
N THR A 112 -17.61 5.79 18.13
CA THR A 112 -18.10 7.02 18.77
C THR A 112 -19.60 7.26 18.51
N LEU A 113 -20.07 6.88 17.33
CA LEU A 113 -21.49 7.04 16.93
C LEU A 113 -22.36 5.83 17.30
N GLY A 114 -21.79 4.77 17.86
CA GLY A 114 -22.51 3.53 18.20
C GLY A 114 -22.92 2.73 16.97
N LEU A 115 -22.16 2.82 15.87
CA LEU A 115 -22.41 2.12 14.61
C LEU A 115 -21.32 1.09 14.34
N ASP A 116 -21.72 -0.04 13.77
CA ASP A 116 -20.78 -0.95 13.10
C ASP A 116 -20.26 -0.30 11.81
N VAL A 117 -19.02 -0.57 11.43
CA VAL A 117 -18.42 -0.07 10.19
C VAL A 117 -18.24 -1.20 9.19
N GLU A 118 -18.82 -1.04 8.01
CA GLU A 118 -18.61 -1.93 6.85
C GLU A 118 -17.82 -1.18 5.78
N VAL A 119 -16.55 -1.55 5.59
CA VAL A 119 -15.70 -0.98 4.54
C VAL A 119 -15.88 -1.78 3.25
N GLN A 120 -16.26 -1.09 2.19
CA GLN A 120 -16.38 -1.66 0.84
C GLN A 120 -15.27 -1.11 -0.06
N SER A 121 -14.46 -2.01 -0.63
CA SER A 121 -13.42 -1.64 -1.59
C SER A 121 -14.02 -1.12 -2.89
N ALA A 122 -13.44 -0.05 -3.43
CA ALA A 122 -13.86 0.57 -4.67
C ALA A 122 -12.69 1.28 -5.36
N ASP A 123 -12.84 1.52 -6.66
CA ASP A 123 -11.90 2.37 -7.39
C ASP A 123 -11.97 3.80 -6.83
N PHE A 124 -10.80 4.40 -6.60
CA PHE A 124 -10.69 5.70 -5.94
C PHE A 124 -11.60 6.78 -6.53
N PRO A 125 -11.62 7.04 -7.85
CA PRO A 125 -12.46 8.10 -8.42
C PRO A 125 -13.97 7.79 -8.37
N ALA A 126 -14.35 6.53 -8.08
CA ALA A 126 -15.76 6.14 -8.01
C ALA A 126 -16.40 6.34 -6.62
N ILE A 127 -15.61 6.64 -5.59
CA ILE A 127 -16.12 6.70 -4.21
C ILE A 127 -16.99 7.93 -3.99
N ILE A 128 -16.48 9.13 -4.28
CA ILE A 128 -17.21 10.39 -4.03
C ILE A 128 -18.55 10.42 -4.78
N PRO A 129 -18.64 10.07 -6.08
CA PRO A 129 -19.91 10.05 -6.81
C PRO A 129 -20.94 9.05 -6.26
N ALA A 130 -20.50 8.04 -5.50
CA ALA A 130 -21.38 7.02 -4.93
C ALA A 130 -21.86 7.34 -3.49
N LEU A 131 -21.40 8.45 -2.90
CA LEU A 131 -21.87 8.90 -1.58
C LEU A 131 -23.36 9.22 -1.60
N GLY A 132 -24.04 8.86 -0.51
CA GLY A 132 -25.50 9.04 -0.37
C GLY A 132 -26.35 8.08 -1.21
N THR A 133 -25.74 7.19 -2.01
CA THR A 133 -26.45 6.16 -2.80
C THR A 133 -25.98 4.75 -2.49
N LYS A 134 -24.67 4.54 -2.46
CA LYS A 134 -24.04 3.25 -2.15
C LYS A 134 -23.29 3.29 -0.82
N TYR A 135 -22.72 4.43 -0.48
CA TYR A 135 -21.95 4.64 0.73
C TYR A 135 -22.54 5.76 1.59
N ASP A 136 -22.54 5.58 2.89
CA ASP A 136 -22.91 6.63 3.86
C ASP A 136 -21.74 7.59 4.07
N ALA A 137 -20.51 7.09 3.96
CA ALA A 137 -19.27 7.85 4.06
C ALA A 137 -18.20 7.31 3.09
N GLY A 138 -17.17 8.13 2.83
CA GLY A 138 -15.96 7.71 2.14
C GLY A 138 -14.74 8.10 2.94
N ILE A 139 -13.77 7.20 3.03
CA ILE A 139 -12.44 7.47 3.58
C ILE A 139 -11.41 6.78 2.70
N SER A 140 -10.50 7.54 2.12
CA SER A 140 -9.46 7.03 1.24
C SER A 140 -8.38 8.10 1.00
N SER A 141 -7.88 8.67 2.08
CA SER A 141 -6.85 9.73 2.06
C SER A 141 -7.15 10.87 1.07
N PHE A 142 -8.43 11.20 0.88
CA PHE A 142 -8.85 12.25 -0.06
C PHE A 142 -8.27 13.62 0.31
N THR A 143 -7.50 14.20 -0.58
CA THR A 143 -7.16 15.62 -0.49
C THR A 143 -8.42 16.46 -0.61
N ILE A 144 -8.63 17.40 0.30
CA ILE A 144 -9.73 18.35 0.23
C ILE A 144 -9.45 19.36 -0.88
N THR A 145 -10.30 19.38 -1.91
CA THR A 145 -10.24 20.33 -3.02
C THR A 145 -11.56 21.06 -3.17
N GLU A 146 -11.54 22.23 -3.82
CA GLU A 146 -12.77 22.99 -4.10
C GLU A 146 -13.75 22.18 -4.97
N GLU A 147 -13.24 21.38 -5.90
CA GLU A 147 -14.04 20.52 -6.75
C GLU A 147 -14.74 19.43 -5.95
N ARG A 148 -14.01 18.68 -5.13
CA ARG A 148 -14.57 17.62 -4.29
C ARG A 148 -15.55 18.14 -3.24
N MET A 149 -15.33 19.36 -2.71
CA MET A 149 -16.27 20.01 -1.79
C MET A 149 -17.59 20.44 -2.45
N GLN A 150 -17.70 20.47 -3.77
CA GLN A 150 -18.97 20.70 -4.47
C GLN A 150 -19.83 19.41 -4.52
N GLU A 151 -19.21 18.25 -4.37
CA GLU A 151 -19.87 16.95 -4.43
C GLU A 151 -20.12 16.33 -3.04
N ALA A 152 -19.22 16.57 -2.07
CA ALA A 152 -19.29 15.99 -0.74
C ALA A 152 -18.84 16.95 0.35
N ASN A 153 -19.39 16.76 1.58
CA ASN A 153 -18.85 17.42 2.76
C ASN A 153 -17.54 16.71 3.17
N MET A 154 -16.46 17.45 3.28
CA MET A 154 -15.15 16.91 3.59
C MET A 154 -14.68 17.34 4.98
N ILE A 155 -14.07 16.41 5.71
CA ILE A 155 -13.54 16.63 7.07
C ILE A 155 -12.05 16.27 7.07
N ALA A 156 -11.20 17.24 7.42
CA ALA A 156 -9.78 17.00 7.58
C ALA A 156 -9.49 16.24 8.88
N PHE A 157 -8.75 15.14 8.79
CA PHE A 157 -8.27 14.37 9.95
C PHE A 157 -6.76 14.19 9.96
N LEU A 158 -6.09 14.35 8.80
CA LEU A 158 -4.65 14.22 8.64
C LEU A 158 -4.14 15.35 7.73
N ASN A 159 -2.92 15.84 8.00
CA ASN A 159 -2.19 16.70 7.08
C ASN A 159 -1.03 15.90 6.49
N ALA A 160 -1.02 15.74 5.18
CA ALA A 160 0.06 15.13 4.44
C ALA A 160 0.41 15.99 3.22
N GLY A 161 1.62 15.86 2.74
CA GLY A 161 2.05 16.43 1.46
C GLY A 161 2.21 15.31 0.43
N SER A 162 2.47 15.70 -0.82
CA SER A 162 2.88 14.77 -1.88
C SER A 162 4.40 14.62 -1.89
N ALA A 163 4.90 13.47 -2.35
CA ALA A 163 6.32 13.19 -2.47
C ALA A 163 6.62 12.31 -3.70
N TYR A 164 7.87 12.33 -4.13
CA TYR A 164 8.38 11.44 -5.16
C TYR A 164 9.24 10.34 -4.55
N ALA A 165 9.18 9.12 -5.11
CA ALA A 165 10.18 8.09 -4.89
C ALA A 165 10.80 7.67 -6.22
N VAL A 166 12.10 7.37 -6.18
CA VAL A 166 12.88 6.86 -7.30
C VAL A 166 13.62 5.59 -6.85
N ALA A 167 14.18 4.84 -7.79
CA ALA A 167 15.03 3.70 -7.47
C ALA A 167 16.19 4.10 -6.55
N SER A 168 16.57 3.18 -5.66
CA SER A 168 17.62 3.44 -4.65
C SER A 168 18.91 3.96 -5.28
N GLY A 169 19.41 5.06 -4.74
CA GLY A 169 20.60 5.73 -5.25
C GLY A 169 20.37 6.64 -6.46
N ASN A 170 19.11 6.80 -6.91
CA ASN A 170 18.74 7.64 -8.06
C ASN A 170 19.62 7.39 -9.30
N PRO A 171 19.61 6.15 -9.86
CA PRO A 171 20.53 5.78 -10.95
C PRO A 171 20.27 6.54 -12.25
N ASP A 172 19.06 7.10 -12.42
CA ASP A 172 18.67 7.89 -13.59
C ASP A 172 18.94 9.38 -13.43
N ASP A 173 19.55 9.79 -12.31
CA ASP A 173 19.87 11.19 -11.97
C ASP A 173 18.65 12.10 -12.09
N ILE A 174 17.50 11.65 -11.58
CA ILE A 174 16.23 12.38 -11.62
C ILE A 174 16.34 13.65 -10.76
N ASP A 175 16.05 14.78 -11.38
CA ASP A 175 15.95 16.07 -10.70
C ASP A 175 14.48 16.29 -10.26
N PRO A 176 14.19 16.37 -8.95
CA PRO A 176 12.82 16.60 -8.48
C PRO A 176 12.25 17.98 -8.85
N GLU A 177 13.12 18.94 -9.22
CA GLU A 177 12.69 20.27 -9.67
C GLU A 177 12.28 20.27 -11.16
N SER A 178 12.61 19.22 -11.93
CA SER A 178 12.24 19.11 -13.35
C SER A 178 12.09 17.64 -13.75
N LEU A 179 10.87 17.21 -13.99
CA LEU A 179 10.54 15.86 -14.44
C LEU A 179 10.31 15.77 -15.96
N CYS A 180 10.69 16.80 -16.72
CA CYS A 180 10.53 16.79 -18.19
C CYS A 180 11.29 15.61 -18.82
N GLY A 181 10.61 14.83 -19.67
CA GLY A 181 11.16 13.61 -20.29
C GLY A 181 11.21 12.37 -19.38
N VAL A 182 10.77 12.51 -18.12
CA VAL A 182 10.77 11.39 -17.14
C VAL A 182 9.47 10.61 -17.23
N THR A 183 9.52 9.31 -16.95
CA THR A 183 8.33 8.45 -16.82
C THR A 183 7.88 8.41 -15.36
N VAL A 184 6.66 8.88 -15.08
CA VAL A 184 6.08 9.00 -13.74
C VAL A 184 4.86 8.09 -13.61
N ALA A 185 4.80 7.28 -12.56
CA ALA A 185 3.65 6.46 -12.19
C ALA A 185 2.81 7.15 -11.11
N VAL A 186 1.50 7.20 -11.33
CA VAL A 186 0.52 7.78 -10.40
C VAL A 186 -0.74 6.92 -10.32
N GLN A 187 -1.50 7.06 -9.25
CA GLN A 187 -2.84 6.50 -9.19
C GLN A 187 -3.84 7.46 -9.85
N THR A 188 -4.71 6.91 -10.69
CA THR A 188 -5.74 7.63 -11.43
C THR A 188 -6.69 8.41 -10.52
N GLY A 189 -6.97 9.67 -10.87
CA GLY A 189 -7.95 10.53 -10.19
C GLY A 189 -7.47 11.13 -8.87
N THR A 190 -6.18 11.00 -8.55
CA THR A 190 -5.55 11.67 -7.40
C THR A 190 -5.16 13.11 -7.76
N VAL A 191 -4.90 13.94 -6.75
CA VAL A 191 -4.34 15.28 -7.01
C VAL A 191 -2.94 15.22 -7.61
N GLN A 192 -2.21 14.14 -7.37
CA GLN A 192 -0.90 13.91 -7.99
C GLN A 192 -1.02 13.61 -9.49
N ASP A 193 -2.07 12.89 -9.90
CA ASP A 193 -2.39 12.65 -11.32
C ASP A 193 -2.70 13.98 -12.05
N GLU A 194 -3.51 14.82 -11.43
CA GLU A 194 -3.81 16.16 -11.98
C GLU A 194 -2.57 17.06 -12.03
N ASP A 195 -1.78 17.08 -10.95
CA ASP A 195 -0.59 17.92 -10.84
C ASP A 195 0.49 17.52 -11.85
N ILE A 196 0.76 16.21 -12.00
CA ILE A 196 1.78 15.75 -12.96
C ILE A 196 1.36 16.03 -14.42
N ALA A 197 0.04 16.05 -14.70
CA ALA A 197 -0.46 16.43 -16.01
C ALA A 197 -0.20 17.92 -16.29
N VAL A 198 -0.37 18.79 -15.29
CA VAL A 198 -0.04 20.22 -15.38
C VAL A 198 1.48 20.42 -15.59
N GLN A 199 2.30 19.70 -14.84
CA GLN A 199 3.76 19.74 -15.00
C GLN A 199 4.20 19.27 -16.40
N SER A 200 3.58 18.20 -16.92
CA SER A 200 3.84 17.69 -18.28
C SER A 200 3.50 18.73 -19.37
N GLN A 201 2.39 19.47 -19.18
CA GLN A 201 2.03 20.56 -20.10
C GLN A 201 3.04 21.69 -20.02
N ALA A 202 3.52 22.05 -18.82
CA ALA A 202 4.53 23.08 -18.64
C ALA A 202 5.86 22.74 -19.35
N CYS A 203 6.30 21.47 -19.33
CA CYS A 203 7.45 21.01 -20.10
C CYS A 203 7.26 21.26 -21.60
N THR A 204 6.08 20.88 -22.13
CA THR A 204 5.75 21.09 -23.55
C THR A 204 5.75 22.57 -23.93
N ASP A 205 5.17 23.42 -23.08
CA ASP A 205 5.12 24.86 -23.30
C ASP A 205 6.51 25.52 -23.28
N ALA A 206 7.43 24.94 -22.52
CA ALA A 206 8.85 25.32 -22.47
C ALA A 206 9.66 24.79 -23.68
N GLY A 207 9.07 23.93 -24.52
CA GLY A 207 9.74 23.29 -25.64
C GLY A 207 10.62 22.09 -25.22
N GLU A 208 10.39 21.56 -24.05
CA GLU A 208 11.04 20.38 -23.50
C GLU A 208 10.22 19.11 -23.77
N GLU A 209 10.80 17.94 -23.51
CA GLU A 209 10.12 16.67 -23.64
C GLU A 209 9.03 16.55 -22.55
N LYS A 210 7.83 16.13 -22.96
CA LYS A 210 6.73 15.92 -21.99
C LYS A 210 7.08 14.83 -20.97
N ILE A 211 6.45 14.87 -19.82
CA ILE A 211 6.45 13.76 -18.86
C ILE A 211 5.63 12.61 -19.44
N ASP A 212 6.15 11.37 -19.39
CA ASP A 212 5.39 10.17 -19.74
C ASP A 212 4.65 9.67 -18.50
N ILE A 213 3.33 9.90 -18.46
CA ILE A 213 2.50 9.62 -17.28
C ILE A 213 1.89 8.24 -17.42
N LEU A 214 2.22 7.33 -16.49
CA LEU A 214 1.61 6.01 -16.37
C LEU A 214 0.58 6.03 -15.24
N GLN A 215 -0.69 6.05 -15.63
CA GLN A 215 -1.82 6.02 -14.71
C GLN A 215 -2.20 4.57 -14.36
N TYR A 216 -2.46 4.31 -13.08
CA TYR A 216 -2.86 3.01 -12.55
C TYR A 216 -4.12 3.15 -11.70
N ASP A 217 -5.00 2.15 -11.75
CA ASP A 217 -6.22 2.15 -10.94
C ASP A 217 -5.90 1.97 -9.45
N SER A 218 -4.77 1.29 -9.13
CA SER A 218 -4.30 1.10 -7.77
C SER A 218 -2.90 1.70 -7.53
N GLN A 219 -2.66 2.19 -6.32
CA GLN A 219 -1.35 2.66 -5.89
C GLN A 219 -0.33 1.51 -5.80
N SER A 220 -0.79 0.32 -5.43
CA SER A 220 0.06 -0.88 -5.34
C SER A 220 0.64 -1.25 -6.72
N ASP A 221 -0.15 -1.12 -7.79
CA ASP A 221 0.33 -1.33 -9.16
C ASP A 221 1.32 -0.25 -9.59
N ALA A 222 1.04 1.03 -9.28
CA ALA A 222 1.99 2.12 -9.55
C ALA A 222 3.35 1.85 -8.88
N THR A 223 3.33 1.50 -7.58
CA THR A 223 4.53 1.17 -6.80
C THR A 223 5.29 -0.02 -7.40
N THR A 224 4.59 -1.11 -7.72
CA THR A 224 5.18 -2.31 -8.31
C THR A 224 5.85 -2.03 -9.66
N ASN A 225 5.24 -1.18 -10.49
CA ASN A 225 5.78 -0.83 -11.79
C ASN A 225 7.02 0.07 -11.70
N VAL A 226 7.12 0.94 -10.69
CA VAL A 226 8.34 1.71 -10.41
C VAL A 226 9.44 0.80 -9.87
N ALA A 227 9.14 -0.06 -8.90
CA ALA A 227 10.09 -1.04 -8.39
C ALA A 227 10.61 -1.99 -9.49
N GLY A 228 9.75 -2.33 -10.47
CA GLY A 228 10.09 -3.12 -11.65
C GLY A 228 10.82 -2.34 -12.76
N GLY A 229 11.07 -1.04 -12.60
CA GLY A 229 11.79 -0.20 -13.57
C GLY A 229 10.99 0.19 -14.82
N LYS A 230 9.65 0.04 -14.79
CA LYS A 230 8.78 0.48 -15.89
C LYS A 230 8.51 1.99 -15.86
N ALA A 231 8.51 2.59 -14.68
CA ALA A 231 8.52 4.03 -14.47
C ALA A 231 9.71 4.39 -13.59
N GLN A 232 10.20 5.62 -13.72
CA GLN A 232 11.37 6.12 -13.01
C GLN A 232 10.99 6.76 -11.67
N VAL A 233 9.79 7.33 -11.60
CA VAL A 233 9.27 8.06 -10.44
C VAL A 233 7.91 7.52 -10.04
N LEU A 234 7.72 7.29 -8.73
CA LEU A 234 6.42 7.12 -8.09
C LEU A 234 5.99 8.45 -7.49
N TYR A 235 4.75 8.88 -7.71
CA TYR A 235 4.22 10.12 -7.16
C TYR A 235 2.93 9.85 -6.39
N ALA A 236 2.93 10.10 -5.08
CA ALA A 236 1.80 9.86 -4.19
C ALA A 236 1.92 10.72 -2.92
N ASP A 237 1.00 10.52 -1.98
CA ASP A 237 1.07 11.13 -0.66
C ASP A 237 2.33 10.69 0.11
N SER A 238 2.92 11.61 0.87
CA SER A 238 4.18 11.37 1.55
C SER A 238 4.19 10.16 2.51
N PRO A 239 3.12 9.81 3.25
CA PRO A 239 3.10 8.59 4.06
C PRO A 239 3.15 7.32 3.20
N VAL A 240 2.50 7.34 2.05
CA VAL A 240 2.46 6.21 1.10
C VAL A 240 3.82 6.02 0.44
N ILE A 241 4.46 7.11 0.04
CA ILE A 241 5.83 7.08 -0.47
C ILE A 241 6.81 6.54 0.57
N GLY A 242 6.71 7.00 1.83
CA GLY A 242 7.55 6.50 2.92
C GLY A 242 7.39 4.99 3.11
N TYR A 243 6.15 4.50 3.14
CA TYR A 243 5.86 3.09 3.25
C TYR A 243 6.39 2.29 2.05
N ALA A 244 6.16 2.76 0.82
CA ALA A 244 6.65 2.09 -0.38
C ALA A 244 8.18 1.93 -0.38
N VAL A 245 8.92 2.95 0.06
CA VAL A 245 10.39 2.91 0.17
C VAL A 245 10.87 1.92 1.22
N GLU A 246 10.12 1.73 2.31
CA GLU A 246 10.46 0.75 3.36
C GLU A 246 10.21 -0.71 2.91
N GLN A 247 9.30 -0.92 1.96
CA GLN A 247 8.91 -2.26 1.49
C GLN A 247 9.68 -2.72 0.25
N THR A 248 10.41 -1.85 -0.44
CA THR A 248 11.12 -2.13 -1.70
C THR A 248 12.63 -1.91 -1.56
#